data_ffd8c59323cb0e4f9a4aaa02cc85728a
#
_entry.id   ffd8c59323cb0e4f9a4aaa02cc85728a
#
_cell.length_a   1.000
_cell.length_b   1.000
_cell.length_c   1.000
_cell.angle_alpha   90.00
_cell.angle_beta   90.00
_cell.angle_gamma   90.00
#
_symmetry.space_group_name_H-M   'P 1'
#
loop_
_entity.id
_entity.type
_entity.pdbx_description
1 polymer ?
#
loop_
_entity_poly.entity_id
_entity_poly.type
_entity_poly.pdbx_seq_one_letter_code
_entity_poly.pdbx_strand_id
1 'polypeptide(L)'
;MNTTIRGTSKDELLKKISQSHRSMREAIGALPAERWDEKLPAGWTLKEMVGHLAYWESTVPAFVESLRTGTPEEVALLVADDGGRDADEQNARAAAEARRLSRDEVLRRWDDAHTEVLEVARNLTDSELADDNLIEKFEGDTYGHYPNHYADLGAAIKDKDDLLALVQGAWISFRLGLRSLGLPGLEDKTSTGWTYKDLAAHAAAWEDRTVTRLRTLRESGKKPDGADDADEFNAAVVEQTRGRDAHEVSDELDASHARIVDEIGKLTPEQIHAHDDWAIAVIAGNTYGHYAEHLDEIFAAVPKRPAELLGKMREGWRPFRRAVNRLGVSALSDTTPSGWTYKAMLSHVAHWMEHLAGEMPNRIEGRRGPFPDVDAENARETEASKSRSAHETVERLHAAYKNVVDLVAALPADRDINFLAVRLVTGEAYGHLALHVGEIEQALPRTAAAYADRIEKIWKPFRAAIRERGRIGLGERTSSGWSYKDLVAHAAGWMEQAVREIETNEFRTGWTSEAIQEYNDRSVRTHELVGPEAMVDELDTVYRRLLGALRGLPAGDIDERIAATLPYYTYLHWEEHFAELGMPL
;
A
#
# COMPACT_ATOMS: atom_id res chain seq x y z
N MET A 1 -3.28 -24.41 -39.87
CA MET A 1 -4.01 -25.11 -38.80
C MET A 1 -4.86 -24.05 -38.11
N ASN A 2 -6.18 -24.10 -38.33
CA ASN A 2 -7.10 -23.13 -37.70
C ASN A 2 -7.18 -23.41 -36.22
N THR A 3 -6.57 -22.57 -35.43
CA THR A 3 -6.79 -22.54 -33.97
C THR A 3 -8.02 -21.69 -33.73
N THR A 4 -9.15 -22.30 -33.51
CA THR A 4 -10.42 -21.67 -33.12
C THR A 4 -10.19 -20.87 -31.84
N ILE A 5 -10.23 -19.56 -31.91
CA ILE A 5 -10.24 -18.67 -30.76
C ILE A 5 -11.62 -18.84 -30.11
N ARG A 6 -11.73 -19.65 -29.07
CA ARG A 6 -12.97 -19.79 -28.28
C ARG A 6 -13.06 -18.64 -27.29
N GLY A 7 -14.05 -17.75 -27.58
CA GLY A 7 -14.70 -16.87 -26.58
C GLY A 7 -13.77 -16.02 -25.71
N THR A 8 -13.23 -14.94 -26.25
CA THR A 8 -12.64 -13.87 -25.43
C THR A 8 -13.72 -13.27 -24.54
N SER A 9 -13.57 -13.29 -23.23
CA SER A 9 -14.49 -12.59 -22.34
C SER A 9 -14.38 -11.08 -22.50
N LYS A 10 -15.46 -10.35 -22.21
CA LYS A 10 -15.46 -8.87 -22.26
C LYS A 10 -14.33 -8.28 -21.43
N ASP A 11 -14.11 -8.82 -20.22
CA ASP A 11 -13.06 -8.35 -19.32
C ASP A 11 -11.66 -8.60 -19.90
N GLU A 12 -11.45 -9.73 -20.58
CA GLU A 12 -10.19 -10.03 -21.25
C GLU A 12 -9.94 -9.10 -22.44
N LEU A 13 -10.96 -8.81 -23.24
CA LEU A 13 -10.88 -7.86 -24.34
C LEU A 13 -10.52 -6.45 -23.82
N LEU A 14 -11.24 -5.96 -22.82
CA LEU A 14 -10.98 -4.66 -22.19
C LEU A 14 -9.56 -4.59 -21.61
N LYS A 15 -9.11 -5.67 -20.97
CA LYS A 15 -7.76 -5.78 -20.43
C LYS A 15 -6.71 -5.67 -21.52
N LYS A 16 -6.83 -6.45 -22.62
CA LYS A 16 -5.89 -6.41 -23.75
C LYS A 16 -5.81 -5.01 -24.35
N ILE A 17 -6.96 -4.39 -24.65
CA ILE A 17 -7.03 -3.05 -25.23
C ILE A 17 -6.35 -2.01 -24.31
N SER A 18 -6.73 -1.98 -23.03
CA SER A 18 -6.20 -1.00 -22.07
C SER A 18 -4.70 -1.14 -21.83
N GLN A 19 -4.23 -2.38 -21.62
CA GLN A 19 -2.83 -2.64 -21.30
C GLN A 19 -1.90 -2.28 -22.46
N SER A 20 -2.26 -2.71 -23.68
CA SER A 20 -1.44 -2.47 -24.87
C SER A 20 -1.35 -0.98 -25.20
N HIS A 21 -2.47 -0.25 -25.14
CA HIS A 21 -2.47 1.20 -25.32
C HIS A 21 -1.58 1.89 -24.29
N ARG A 22 -1.78 1.58 -23.01
CA ARG A 22 -1.02 2.21 -21.93
C ARG A 22 0.48 1.98 -22.09
N SER A 23 0.91 0.75 -22.36
CA SER A 23 2.32 0.41 -22.59
C SER A 23 2.92 1.24 -23.70
N MET A 24 2.26 1.26 -24.87
CA MET A 24 2.75 2.01 -26.02
C MET A 24 2.69 3.52 -25.80
N ARG A 25 1.63 4.01 -25.15
CA ARG A 25 1.39 5.43 -24.85
C ARG A 25 2.43 6.00 -23.88
N GLU A 26 2.76 5.24 -22.83
CA GLU A 26 3.79 5.63 -21.86
C GLU A 26 5.17 5.60 -22.50
N ALA A 27 5.49 4.57 -23.25
CA ALA A 27 6.75 4.46 -23.97
C ALA A 27 6.96 5.63 -24.94
N ILE A 28 6.01 5.89 -25.83
CA ILE A 28 6.11 6.98 -26.80
C ILE A 28 6.13 8.36 -26.09
N GLY A 29 5.28 8.52 -25.05
CA GLY A 29 5.15 9.78 -24.32
C GLY A 29 6.40 10.16 -23.53
N ALA A 30 7.24 9.21 -23.14
CA ALA A 30 8.47 9.43 -22.41
C ALA A 30 9.64 9.87 -23.29
N LEU A 31 9.59 9.63 -24.60
CA LEU A 31 10.65 10.04 -25.51
C LEU A 31 10.79 11.57 -25.59
N PRO A 32 12.03 12.08 -25.66
CA PRO A 32 12.31 13.51 -25.78
C PRO A 32 11.60 14.16 -26.99
N ALA A 33 11.26 15.45 -26.85
CA ALA A 33 10.48 16.16 -27.87
C ALA A 33 11.16 16.17 -29.25
N GLU A 34 12.48 16.22 -29.29
CA GLU A 34 13.30 16.20 -30.53
C GLU A 34 13.14 14.89 -31.32
N ARG A 35 12.82 13.77 -30.68
CA ARG A 35 12.61 12.47 -31.35
C ARG A 35 11.30 12.43 -32.15
N TRP A 36 10.37 13.29 -31.85
CA TRP A 36 9.01 13.25 -32.40
C TRP A 36 8.91 13.68 -33.87
N ASP A 37 9.83 14.54 -34.34
CA ASP A 37 9.89 15.03 -35.71
C ASP A 37 11.03 14.38 -36.52
N GLU A 38 11.82 13.47 -35.92
CA GLU A 38 12.83 12.70 -36.64
C GLU A 38 12.17 11.60 -37.48
N LYS A 39 12.71 11.35 -38.68
CA LYS A 39 12.24 10.30 -39.57
C LYS A 39 12.73 8.94 -39.12
N LEU A 40 11.79 8.02 -38.94
CA LEU A 40 12.02 6.62 -38.69
C LEU A 40 12.35 5.85 -39.99
N PRO A 41 12.90 4.63 -39.89
CA PRO A 41 13.21 3.79 -41.08
C PRO A 41 12.01 3.53 -41.98
N ALA A 42 10.79 3.41 -41.43
CA ALA A 42 9.55 3.28 -42.20
C ALA A 42 9.18 4.55 -43.00
N GLY A 43 9.93 5.66 -42.83
CA GLY A 43 9.71 6.92 -43.54
C GLY A 43 8.76 7.90 -42.84
N TRP A 44 8.17 7.52 -41.73
CA TRP A 44 7.32 8.33 -40.88
C TRP A 44 8.12 8.98 -39.75
N THR A 45 7.53 9.97 -39.08
CA THR A 45 8.00 10.45 -37.80
C THR A 45 7.19 9.76 -36.68
N LEU A 46 7.67 9.81 -35.45
CA LEU A 46 6.85 9.32 -34.30
C LEU A 46 5.49 9.99 -34.24
N LYS A 47 5.43 11.30 -34.53
CA LYS A 47 4.19 12.06 -34.56
C LYS A 47 3.21 11.53 -35.62
N GLU A 48 3.70 11.17 -36.79
CA GLU A 48 2.91 10.58 -37.86
C GLU A 48 2.44 9.17 -37.51
N MET A 49 3.28 8.37 -36.88
CA MET A 49 2.96 7.04 -36.40
C MET A 49 1.84 7.09 -35.35
N VAL A 50 1.93 7.98 -34.37
CA VAL A 50 0.86 8.15 -33.35
C VAL A 50 -0.44 8.63 -33.98
N GLY A 51 -0.37 9.53 -34.95
CA GLY A 51 -1.55 9.98 -35.69
C GLY A 51 -2.22 8.85 -36.50
N HIS A 52 -1.42 7.94 -37.03
CA HIS A 52 -1.88 6.71 -37.68
C HIS A 52 -2.56 5.75 -36.69
N LEU A 53 -1.98 5.52 -35.50
CA LEU A 53 -2.62 4.72 -34.45
C LEU A 53 -3.96 5.31 -34.01
N ALA A 54 -4.00 6.62 -33.75
CA ALA A 54 -5.21 7.34 -33.39
C ALA A 54 -6.32 7.22 -34.45
N TYR A 55 -5.94 7.28 -35.72
CA TYR A 55 -6.90 7.13 -36.82
C TYR A 55 -7.53 5.75 -36.82
N TRP A 56 -6.72 4.66 -36.76
CA TRP A 56 -7.27 3.30 -36.84
C TRP A 56 -8.12 2.97 -35.63
N GLU A 57 -7.73 3.35 -34.42
CA GLU A 57 -8.61 3.21 -33.25
C GLU A 57 -9.93 3.94 -33.41
N SER A 58 -9.94 5.15 -33.99
CA SER A 58 -11.17 5.91 -34.23
C SER A 58 -12.12 5.25 -35.22
N THR A 59 -11.66 4.28 -36.01
CA THR A 59 -12.51 3.51 -36.93
C THR A 59 -13.35 2.44 -36.22
N VAL A 60 -12.91 1.92 -35.07
CA VAL A 60 -13.58 0.84 -34.34
C VAL A 60 -15.01 1.19 -33.91
N PRO A 61 -15.29 2.33 -33.26
CA PRO A 61 -16.65 2.72 -32.92
C PRO A 61 -17.59 2.82 -34.13
N ALA A 62 -17.10 3.40 -35.22
CA ALA A 62 -17.88 3.52 -36.44
C ALA A 62 -18.19 2.16 -37.10
N PHE A 63 -17.24 1.22 -37.02
CA PHE A 63 -17.43 -0.15 -37.48
C PHE A 63 -18.53 -0.88 -36.67
N VAL A 64 -18.48 -0.81 -35.34
CA VAL A 64 -19.49 -1.40 -34.47
C VAL A 64 -20.88 -0.82 -34.72
N GLU A 65 -20.97 0.49 -34.88
CA GLU A 65 -22.24 1.14 -35.19
C GLU A 65 -22.81 0.68 -36.56
N SER A 66 -21.96 0.55 -37.56
CA SER A 66 -22.36 0.01 -38.88
C SER A 66 -22.82 -1.43 -38.82
N LEU A 67 -22.19 -2.29 -37.98
CA LEU A 67 -22.68 -3.66 -37.73
C LEU A 67 -24.08 -3.68 -37.10
N ARG A 68 -24.38 -2.71 -36.24
CA ARG A 68 -25.65 -2.63 -35.52
C ARG A 68 -26.81 -2.07 -36.39
N THR A 69 -26.50 -1.17 -37.27
CA THR A 69 -27.49 -0.37 -38.02
C THR A 69 -27.48 -0.62 -39.52
N GLY A 70 -26.44 -1.22 -40.08
CA GLY A 70 -26.27 -1.45 -41.51
C GLY A 70 -27.16 -2.57 -42.07
N THR A 71 -27.43 -2.50 -43.37
CA THR A 71 -28.06 -3.61 -44.09
C THR A 71 -27.08 -4.79 -44.22
N PRO A 72 -27.56 -6.04 -44.42
CA PRO A 72 -26.68 -7.21 -44.62
C PRO A 72 -25.66 -7.01 -45.74
N GLU A 73 -25.98 -6.32 -46.80
CA GLU A 73 -25.08 -6.02 -47.91
C GLU A 73 -24.02 -5.01 -47.52
N GLU A 74 -24.36 -3.97 -46.77
CA GLU A 74 -23.43 -2.98 -46.24
C GLU A 74 -22.45 -3.60 -45.24
N VAL A 75 -22.97 -4.45 -44.34
CA VAL A 75 -22.16 -5.18 -43.36
C VAL A 75 -21.20 -6.16 -44.08
N ALA A 76 -21.68 -6.89 -45.10
CA ALA A 76 -20.83 -7.79 -45.88
C ALA A 76 -19.69 -7.06 -46.60
N LEU A 77 -19.96 -5.87 -47.15
CA LEU A 77 -18.94 -5.01 -47.75
C LEU A 77 -17.93 -4.49 -46.72
N LEU A 78 -18.44 -4.07 -45.57
CA LEU A 78 -17.64 -3.55 -44.48
C LEU A 78 -16.64 -4.60 -43.95
N VAL A 79 -17.11 -5.84 -43.79
CA VAL A 79 -16.29 -6.98 -43.31
C VAL A 79 -15.32 -7.46 -44.39
N ALA A 80 -15.71 -7.47 -45.67
CA ALA A 80 -14.89 -8.01 -46.76
C ALA A 80 -13.70 -7.12 -47.15
N ASP A 81 -13.79 -5.80 -46.96
CA ASP A 81 -12.83 -4.85 -47.52
C ASP A 81 -12.64 -3.61 -46.61
N ASP A 82 -12.86 -3.75 -45.31
CA ASP A 82 -12.82 -2.64 -44.35
C ASP A 82 -13.57 -1.38 -44.86
N GLY A 83 -14.67 -1.58 -45.53
CA GLY A 83 -15.48 -0.52 -46.15
C GLY A 83 -14.94 0.00 -47.47
N GLY A 84 -14.11 -0.74 -48.19
CA GLY A 84 -13.54 -0.35 -49.49
C GLY A 84 -12.52 0.78 -49.40
N ARG A 85 -11.85 0.92 -48.26
CA ARG A 85 -10.86 1.95 -48.03
C ARG A 85 -9.48 1.44 -48.42
N ASP A 86 -8.75 2.28 -49.20
CA ASP A 86 -7.33 2.07 -49.43
C ASP A 86 -6.55 2.42 -48.15
N ALA A 87 -6.03 1.41 -47.46
CA ALA A 87 -5.26 1.57 -46.22
C ALA A 87 -4.07 2.53 -46.42
N ASP A 88 -3.39 2.46 -47.55
CA ASP A 88 -2.25 3.35 -47.84
C ASP A 88 -2.68 4.81 -48.00
N GLU A 89 -3.85 5.04 -48.62
CA GLU A 89 -4.42 6.39 -48.72
C GLU A 89 -4.83 6.93 -47.34
N GLN A 90 -5.45 6.12 -46.51
CA GLN A 90 -5.83 6.52 -45.14
C GLN A 90 -4.61 6.78 -44.26
N ASN A 91 -3.61 5.93 -44.34
CA ASN A 91 -2.34 6.11 -43.64
C ASN A 91 -1.67 7.43 -44.03
N ALA A 92 -1.63 7.73 -45.34
CA ALA A 92 -1.06 8.99 -45.85
C ALA A 92 -1.84 10.23 -45.37
N ARG A 93 -3.18 10.12 -45.29
CA ARG A 93 -4.05 11.21 -44.76
C ARG A 93 -3.85 11.41 -43.26
N ALA A 94 -3.84 10.35 -42.44
CA ALA A 94 -3.59 10.41 -41.02
C ALA A 94 -2.21 11.04 -40.70
N ALA A 95 -1.18 10.60 -41.41
CA ALA A 95 0.17 11.16 -41.29
C ALA A 95 0.21 12.67 -41.69
N ALA A 96 -0.46 13.06 -42.80
CA ALA A 96 -0.51 14.46 -43.24
C ALA A 96 -1.26 15.37 -42.24
N GLU A 97 -2.27 14.85 -41.56
CA GLU A 97 -2.98 15.56 -40.50
C GLU A 97 -2.10 15.70 -39.25
N ALA A 98 -1.46 14.61 -38.80
CA ALA A 98 -0.59 14.60 -37.61
C ALA A 98 0.59 15.60 -37.76
N ARG A 99 1.13 15.79 -38.96
CA ARG A 99 2.19 16.80 -39.21
C ARG A 99 1.81 18.21 -38.78
N ARG A 100 0.52 18.55 -38.86
CA ARG A 100 0.00 19.90 -38.57
C ARG A 100 -0.28 20.13 -37.09
N LEU A 101 -0.27 19.07 -36.30
CA LEU A 101 -0.58 19.08 -34.89
C LEU A 101 0.67 19.19 -34.03
N SER A 102 0.53 19.69 -32.82
CA SER A 102 1.56 19.54 -31.78
C SER A 102 1.61 18.10 -31.28
N ARG A 103 2.74 17.72 -30.67
CA ARG A 103 2.89 16.44 -29.98
C ARG A 103 1.72 16.15 -29.03
N ASP A 104 1.39 17.12 -28.17
CA ASP A 104 0.37 16.94 -27.13
C ASP A 104 -1.05 16.81 -27.74
N GLU A 105 -1.31 17.46 -28.89
CA GLU A 105 -2.57 17.29 -29.61
C GLU A 105 -2.72 15.92 -30.25
N VAL A 106 -1.63 15.39 -30.83
CA VAL A 106 -1.64 14.03 -31.41
C VAL A 106 -1.86 13.00 -30.32
N LEU A 107 -1.14 13.11 -29.20
CA LEU A 107 -1.31 12.22 -28.05
C LEU A 107 -2.72 12.29 -27.48
N ARG A 108 -3.28 13.49 -27.31
CA ARG A 108 -4.66 13.65 -26.82
C ARG A 108 -5.67 13.00 -27.75
N ARG A 109 -5.53 13.18 -29.07
CA ARG A 109 -6.44 12.53 -30.05
C ARG A 109 -6.38 11.03 -29.97
N TRP A 110 -5.20 10.46 -29.74
CA TRP A 110 -5.08 9.03 -29.55
C TRP A 110 -5.72 8.57 -28.23
N ASP A 111 -5.52 9.30 -27.13
CA ASP A 111 -6.16 9.04 -25.84
C ASP A 111 -7.71 9.14 -25.94
N ASP A 112 -8.23 10.12 -26.72
CA ASP A 112 -9.66 10.29 -26.97
C ASP A 112 -10.23 9.10 -27.77
N ALA A 113 -9.58 8.71 -28.89
CA ALA A 113 -9.99 7.56 -29.71
C ALA A 113 -9.99 6.25 -28.88
N HIS A 114 -8.95 6.06 -28.07
CA HIS A 114 -8.86 4.91 -27.15
C HIS A 114 -10.01 4.89 -26.15
N THR A 115 -10.36 6.04 -25.58
CA THR A 115 -11.50 6.15 -24.65
C THR A 115 -12.81 5.72 -25.32
N GLU A 116 -13.06 6.14 -26.55
CA GLU A 116 -14.22 5.75 -27.33
C GLU A 116 -14.24 4.24 -27.63
N VAL A 117 -13.10 3.65 -27.98
CA VAL A 117 -12.94 2.20 -28.16
C VAL A 117 -13.32 1.44 -26.89
N LEU A 118 -12.81 1.87 -25.74
CA LEU A 118 -13.14 1.24 -24.44
C LEU A 118 -14.62 1.38 -24.09
N GLU A 119 -15.23 2.51 -24.39
CA GLU A 119 -16.66 2.70 -24.15
C GLU A 119 -17.51 1.74 -24.99
N VAL A 120 -17.18 1.60 -26.28
CA VAL A 120 -17.85 0.65 -27.17
C VAL A 120 -17.63 -0.79 -26.70
N ALA A 121 -16.40 -1.17 -26.35
CA ALA A 121 -16.08 -2.51 -25.86
C ALA A 121 -16.84 -2.89 -24.57
N ARG A 122 -17.02 -1.94 -23.63
CA ARG A 122 -17.85 -2.14 -22.42
C ARG A 122 -19.31 -2.44 -22.73
N ASN A 123 -19.83 -1.87 -23.82
CA ASN A 123 -21.22 -1.96 -24.21
C ASN A 123 -21.52 -3.09 -25.22
N LEU A 124 -20.54 -3.94 -25.55
CA LEU A 124 -20.78 -5.10 -26.42
C LEU A 124 -21.71 -6.12 -25.74
N THR A 125 -22.59 -6.72 -26.53
CA THR A 125 -23.41 -7.85 -26.12
C THR A 125 -22.63 -9.17 -26.23
N ASP A 126 -23.11 -10.24 -25.59
CA ASP A 126 -22.48 -11.57 -25.69
C ASP A 126 -22.49 -12.10 -27.13
N SER A 127 -23.49 -11.74 -27.95
CA SER A 127 -23.54 -12.12 -29.36
C SER A 127 -22.51 -11.36 -30.21
N GLU A 128 -22.24 -10.09 -29.88
CA GLU A 128 -21.19 -9.31 -30.56
C GLU A 128 -19.79 -9.80 -30.17
N LEU A 129 -19.59 -10.21 -28.91
CA LEU A 129 -18.32 -10.83 -28.46
C LEU A 129 -18.06 -12.21 -29.10
N ALA A 130 -19.09 -12.86 -29.64
CA ALA A 130 -18.96 -14.12 -30.36
C ALA A 130 -18.75 -13.92 -31.89
N ASP A 131 -18.75 -12.68 -32.37
CA ASP A 131 -18.48 -12.35 -33.78
C ASP A 131 -16.97 -12.22 -34.01
N ASP A 132 -16.40 -13.19 -34.72
CA ASP A 132 -14.96 -13.23 -34.99
C ASP A 132 -14.49 -12.00 -35.78
N ASN A 133 -15.29 -11.46 -36.72
CA ASN A 133 -14.90 -10.26 -37.49
C ASN A 133 -14.83 -9.03 -36.61
N LEU A 134 -15.73 -8.93 -35.63
CA LEU A 134 -15.70 -7.83 -34.67
C LEU A 134 -14.47 -7.90 -33.78
N ILE A 135 -14.15 -9.09 -33.27
CA ILE A 135 -12.94 -9.30 -32.45
C ILE A 135 -11.67 -9.05 -33.26
N GLU A 136 -11.59 -9.52 -34.51
CA GLU A 136 -10.48 -9.23 -35.42
C GLU A 136 -10.32 -7.73 -35.67
N LYS A 137 -11.43 -6.96 -35.77
CA LYS A 137 -11.37 -5.50 -35.89
C LYS A 137 -10.80 -4.82 -34.65
N PHE A 138 -11.26 -5.23 -33.46
CA PHE A 138 -10.64 -4.71 -32.23
C PHE A 138 -9.16 -5.07 -32.16
N GLU A 139 -8.79 -6.31 -32.45
CA GLU A 139 -7.39 -6.73 -32.45
C GLU A 139 -6.56 -5.95 -33.47
N GLY A 140 -7.00 -5.90 -34.71
CA GLY A 140 -6.28 -5.31 -35.83
C GLY A 140 -6.05 -3.80 -35.69
N ASP A 141 -6.95 -3.08 -35.03
CA ASP A 141 -6.86 -1.63 -34.91
C ASP A 141 -6.41 -1.15 -33.51
N THR A 142 -6.26 -2.08 -32.54
CA THR A 142 -5.81 -1.74 -31.18
C THR A 142 -4.62 -2.62 -30.75
N TYR A 143 -4.80 -3.53 -29.81
CA TYR A 143 -3.72 -4.29 -29.15
C TYR A 143 -2.88 -5.18 -30.10
N GLY A 144 -3.42 -5.64 -31.20
CA GLY A 144 -2.68 -6.36 -32.24
C GLY A 144 -1.97 -5.45 -33.25
N HIS A 145 -2.35 -4.15 -33.32
CA HIS A 145 -1.75 -3.15 -34.18
C HIS A 145 -0.41 -2.63 -33.64
N TYR A 146 -0.34 -2.35 -32.34
CA TYR A 146 0.85 -1.73 -31.75
C TYR A 146 2.15 -2.52 -31.93
N PRO A 147 2.16 -3.88 -31.86
CA PRO A 147 3.36 -4.66 -32.13
C PRO A 147 4.01 -4.41 -33.48
N ASN A 148 3.23 -4.02 -34.50
CA ASN A 148 3.74 -3.70 -35.83
C ASN A 148 4.66 -2.47 -35.82
N HIS A 149 4.56 -1.62 -34.78
CA HIS A 149 5.32 -0.40 -34.60
C HIS A 149 6.42 -0.47 -33.54
N TYR A 150 6.65 -1.63 -32.92
CA TYR A 150 7.74 -1.78 -31.93
C TYR A 150 9.11 -1.58 -32.55
N ALA A 151 9.32 -1.97 -33.82
CA ALA A 151 10.56 -1.69 -34.52
C ALA A 151 10.78 -0.19 -34.78
N ASP A 152 9.72 0.54 -35.10
CA ASP A 152 9.77 1.99 -35.26
C ASP A 152 10.09 2.70 -33.93
N LEU A 153 9.44 2.25 -32.84
CA LEU A 153 9.73 2.75 -31.50
C LEU A 153 11.19 2.46 -31.09
N GLY A 154 11.69 1.25 -31.36
CA GLY A 154 13.09 0.90 -31.13
C GLY A 154 14.06 1.77 -31.93
N ALA A 155 13.73 2.07 -33.18
CA ALA A 155 14.53 2.95 -34.02
C ALA A 155 14.53 4.42 -33.57
N ALA A 156 13.54 4.86 -32.79
CA ALA A 156 13.49 6.17 -32.17
C ALA A 156 14.43 6.31 -30.96
N ILE A 157 14.83 5.20 -30.35
CA ILE A 157 15.80 5.15 -29.25
C ILE A 157 17.19 5.28 -29.85
N LYS A 158 17.94 6.31 -29.53
CA LYS A 158 19.29 6.57 -30.07
C LYS A 158 20.39 6.24 -29.07
N ASP A 159 20.12 6.41 -27.80
CA ASP A 159 21.11 6.29 -26.76
C ASP A 159 20.46 5.86 -25.42
N LYS A 160 21.30 5.77 -24.39
CA LYS A 160 20.88 5.40 -23.04
C LYS A 160 19.91 6.40 -22.40
N ASP A 161 19.97 7.68 -22.78
CA ASP A 161 19.13 8.72 -22.17
C ASP A 161 17.67 8.56 -22.64
N ASP A 162 17.46 8.16 -23.90
CA ASP A 162 16.14 7.76 -24.40
C ASP A 162 15.60 6.54 -23.65
N LEU A 163 16.42 5.48 -23.44
CA LEU A 163 16.02 4.30 -22.66
C LEU A 163 15.71 4.65 -21.21
N LEU A 164 16.54 5.46 -20.58
CA LEU A 164 16.31 5.90 -19.19
C LEU A 164 15.02 6.71 -19.07
N ALA A 165 14.70 7.54 -20.05
CA ALA A 165 13.43 8.28 -20.05
C ALA A 165 12.21 7.34 -20.08
N LEU A 166 12.25 6.28 -20.92
CA LEU A 166 11.21 5.26 -20.98
C LEU A 166 11.05 4.51 -19.66
N VAL A 167 12.16 3.99 -19.12
CA VAL A 167 12.16 3.19 -17.90
C VAL A 167 11.69 4.01 -16.70
N GLN A 168 12.20 5.22 -16.52
CA GLN A 168 11.83 6.10 -15.42
C GLN A 168 10.39 6.63 -15.53
N GLY A 169 9.94 6.94 -16.76
CA GLY A 169 8.56 7.37 -17.01
C GLY A 169 7.54 6.33 -16.58
N ALA A 170 7.69 5.10 -17.04
CA ALA A 170 6.81 3.98 -16.67
C ALA A 170 6.93 3.58 -15.19
N TRP A 171 8.14 3.63 -14.63
CA TRP A 171 8.39 3.38 -13.21
C TRP A 171 7.57 4.28 -12.30
N ILE A 172 7.46 5.57 -12.62
CA ILE A 172 6.68 6.51 -11.81
C ILE A 172 5.24 6.03 -11.64
N SER A 173 4.58 5.61 -12.71
CA SER A 173 3.19 5.11 -12.68
C SER A 173 3.08 3.80 -11.92
N PHE A 174 3.97 2.85 -12.18
CA PHE A 174 3.99 1.54 -11.54
C PHE A 174 4.22 1.66 -10.03
N ARG A 175 5.27 2.37 -9.64
CA ARG A 175 5.61 2.58 -8.24
C ARG A 175 4.54 3.38 -7.49
N LEU A 176 3.94 4.36 -8.16
CA LEU A 176 2.84 5.14 -7.62
C LEU A 176 1.61 4.28 -7.35
N GLY A 177 1.26 3.40 -8.29
CA GLY A 177 0.17 2.45 -8.13
C GLY A 177 0.36 1.56 -6.90
N LEU A 178 1.50 0.88 -6.78
CA LEU A 178 1.82 0.02 -5.63
C LEU A 178 1.80 0.79 -4.31
N ARG A 179 2.41 1.99 -4.26
CA ARG A 179 2.37 2.84 -3.06
C ARG A 179 0.95 3.28 -2.68
N SER A 180 0.05 3.37 -3.64
CA SER A 180 -1.35 3.75 -3.39
C SER A 180 -2.19 2.63 -2.78
N LEU A 181 -1.71 1.38 -2.80
CA LEU A 181 -2.28 0.27 -2.05
C LEU A 181 -1.91 0.36 -0.56
N GLY A 182 -0.74 0.94 -0.24
CA GLY A 182 -0.13 0.89 1.08
C GLY A 182 0.41 -0.49 1.43
N LEU A 183 1.26 -0.59 2.46
CA LEU A 183 1.84 -1.88 2.86
C LEU A 183 0.78 -2.97 3.16
N PRO A 184 -0.32 -2.68 3.86
CA PRO A 184 -1.37 -3.67 4.06
C PRO A 184 -2.02 -4.15 2.76
N GLY A 185 -2.20 -3.27 1.78
CA GLY A 185 -2.76 -3.61 0.48
C GLY A 185 -1.82 -4.45 -0.39
N LEU A 186 -0.52 -4.46 -0.12
CA LEU A 186 0.42 -5.36 -0.80
C LEU A 186 0.17 -6.84 -0.44
N GLU A 187 -0.47 -7.15 0.67
CA GLU A 187 -0.87 -8.51 1.05
C GLU A 187 -2.21 -8.94 0.44
N ASP A 188 -2.96 -8.03 -0.18
CA ASP A 188 -4.18 -8.37 -0.90
C ASP A 188 -3.84 -9.18 -2.16
N LYS A 189 -4.80 -10.02 -2.60
CA LYS A 189 -4.60 -10.91 -3.75
C LYS A 189 -4.99 -10.23 -5.05
N THR A 190 -4.16 -10.45 -6.06
CA THR A 190 -4.43 -10.17 -7.46
C THR A 190 -5.45 -11.17 -8.04
N SER A 191 -5.93 -10.92 -9.23
CA SER A 191 -6.82 -11.82 -9.97
C SER A 191 -6.20 -13.20 -10.27
N THR A 192 -4.87 -13.28 -10.35
CA THR A 192 -4.12 -14.51 -10.59
C THR A 192 -3.87 -15.34 -9.32
N GLY A 193 -4.20 -14.80 -8.14
CA GLY A 193 -4.00 -15.44 -6.84
C GLY A 193 -2.67 -15.11 -6.16
N TRP A 194 -1.77 -14.39 -6.81
CA TRP A 194 -0.61 -13.77 -6.19
C TRP A 194 -1.04 -12.66 -5.23
N THR A 195 -0.15 -12.23 -4.35
CA THR A 195 -0.33 -10.97 -3.66
C THR A 195 0.31 -9.82 -4.47
N TYR A 196 -0.07 -8.56 -4.21
CA TYR A 196 0.65 -7.43 -4.81
C TYR A 196 2.09 -7.34 -4.33
N LYS A 197 2.40 -7.93 -3.18
CA LYS A 197 3.78 -8.14 -2.71
C LYS A 197 4.54 -9.12 -3.61
N ASP A 198 3.91 -10.25 -3.98
CA ASP A 198 4.51 -11.20 -4.93
C ASP A 198 4.75 -10.54 -6.29
N LEU A 199 3.81 -9.70 -6.75
CA LEU A 199 3.94 -8.93 -7.97
C LEU A 199 5.10 -7.93 -7.91
N ALA A 200 5.29 -7.25 -6.79
CA ALA A 200 6.42 -6.34 -6.57
C ALA A 200 7.76 -7.09 -6.58
N ALA A 201 7.83 -8.24 -5.90
CA ALA A 201 9.03 -9.10 -5.90
C ALA A 201 9.33 -9.67 -7.29
N HIS A 202 8.31 -10.06 -8.04
CA HIS A 202 8.41 -10.53 -9.41
C HIS A 202 9.02 -9.47 -10.33
N ALA A 203 8.52 -8.22 -10.27
CA ALA A 203 9.08 -7.13 -11.05
C ALA A 203 10.56 -6.87 -10.69
N ALA A 204 10.90 -6.84 -9.41
CA ALA A 204 12.27 -6.69 -8.92
C ALA A 204 13.21 -7.80 -9.45
N ALA A 205 12.77 -9.04 -9.42
CA ALA A 205 13.56 -10.18 -9.87
C ALA A 205 13.83 -10.15 -11.39
N TRP A 206 12.86 -9.70 -12.19
CA TRP A 206 13.06 -9.52 -13.63
C TRP A 206 13.99 -8.35 -13.97
N GLU A 207 13.93 -7.26 -13.21
CA GLU A 207 14.90 -6.16 -13.32
C GLU A 207 16.32 -6.65 -13.02
N ASP A 208 16.56 -7.34 -11.90
CA ASP A 208 17.87 -7.85 -11.51
C ASP A 208 18.42 -8.88 -12.50
N ARG A 209 17.54 -9.68 -13.07
CA ARG A 209 17.90 -10.59 -14.15
C ARG A 209 18.36 -9.82 -15.39
N THR A 210 17.66 -8.75 -15.72
CA THR A 210 18.02 -7.86 -16.83
C THR A 210 19.35 -7.17 -16.58
N VAL A 211 19.59 -6.67 -15.37
CA VAL A 211 20.91 -6.13 -14.96
C VAL A 211 22.04 -7.13 -15.25
N THR A 212 21.85 -8.38 -14.87
CA THR A 212 22.85 -9.45 -15.10
C THR A 212 23.10 -9.68 -16.57
N ARG A 213 22.06 -9.69 -17.40
CA ARG A 213 22.13 -9.87 -18.85
C ARG A 213 22.81 -8.69 -19.56
N LEU A 214 22.44 -7.45 -19.19
CA LEU A 214 23.06 -6.23 -19.74
C LEU A 214 24.53 -6.12 -19.34
N ARG A 215 24.90 -6.51 -18.13
CA ARG A 215 26.29 -6.58 -17.69
C ARG A 215 27.10 -7.55 -18.55
N THR A 216 26.55 -8.73 -18.83
CA THR A 216 27.20 -9.72 -19.71
C THR A 216 27.41 -9.16 -21.13
N LEU A 217 26.41 -8.50 -21.71
CA LEU A 217 26.55 -7.81 -22.99
C LEU A 217 27.65 -6.74 -22.93
N ARG A 218 27.63 -5.89 -21.92
CA ARG A 218 28.59 -4.78 -21.76
C ARG A 218 30.02 -5.28 -21.61
N GLU A 219 30.24 -6.36 -20.87
CA GLU A 219 31.59 -6.86 -20.55
C GLU A 219 32.15 -7.78 -21.66
N SER A 220 31.32 -8.56 -22.32
CA SER A 220 31.75 -9.55 -23.31
C SER A 220 31.41 -9.18 -24.76
N GLY A 221 30.53 -8.21 -24.98
CA GLY A 221 29.97 -7.89 -26.30
C GLY A 221 29.02 -8.96 -26.83
N LYS A 222 28.68 -9.97 -26.04
CA LYS A 222 27.88 -11.12 -26.47
C LYS A 222 26.48 -11.05 -25.86
N LYS A 223 25.48 -11.38 -26.67
CA LYS A 223 24.13 -11.68 -26.19
C LYS A 223 24.18 -12.93 -25.32
N PRO A 224 23.66 -12.90 -24.06
CA PRO A 224 23.54 -14.10 -23.24
C PRO A 224 22.69 -15.17 -23.92
N ASP A 225 23.12 -16.42 -23.84
CA ASP A 225 22.38 -17.58 -24.36
C ASP A 225 21.25 -17.98 -23.39
N GLY A 226 20.16 -18.47 -23.93
CA GLY A 226 19.07 -19.14 -23.21
C GLY A 226 17.78 -18.33 -23.16
N ALA A 227 16.68 -19.00 -23.52
CA ALA A 227 15.34 -18.61 -23.10
C ALA A 227 15.12 -19.21 -21.70
N ASP A 228 14.64 -18.40 -20.78
CA ASP A 228 14.27 -18.88 -19.45
C ASP A 228 12.86 -19.45 -19.48
N ASP A 229 12.60 -20.47 -18.67
CA ASP A 229 11.23 -20.83 -18.34
C ASP A 229 10.69 -19.77 -17.37
N ALA A 230 9.87 -18.86 -17.91
CA ALA A 230 9.31 -17.75 -17.15
C ALA A 230 8.40 -18.24 -16.03
N ASP A 231 7.65 -19.33 -16.25
CA ASP A 231 6.73 -19.86 -15.25
C ASP A 231 7.49 -20.48 -14.07
N GLU A 232 8.56 -21.23 -14.34
CA GLU A 232 9.43 -21.78 -13.28
C GLU A 232 10.11 -20.66 -12.49
N PHE A 233 10.63 -19.64 -13.18
CA PHE A 233 11.26 -18.49 -12.52
C PHE A 233 10.27 -17.73 -11.65
N ASN A 234 9.08 -17.43 -12.16
CA ASN A 234 8.02 -16.74 -11.41
C ASN A 234 7.59 -17.53 -10.18
N ALA A 235 7.39 -18.85 -10.31
CA ALA A 235 7.03 -19.71 -9.17
C ALA A 235 8.12 -19.71 -8.08
N ALA A 236 9.39 -19.72 -8.47
CA ALA A 236 10.50 -19.65 -7.53
C ALA A 236 10.54 -18.29 -6.78
N VAL A 237 10.28 -17.18 -7.47
CA VAL A 237 10.22 -15.84 -6.85
C VAL A 237 9.08 -15.77 -5.83
N VAL A 238 7.88 -16.22 -6.18
CA VAL A 238 6.72 -16.24 -5.29
C VAL A 238 7.01 -17.07 -4.03
N GLU A 239 7.63 -18.25 -4.18
CA GLU A 239 7.99 -19.09 -3.03
C GLU A 239 9.03 -18.40 -2.12
N GLN A 240 10.04 -17.74 -2.70
CA GLN A 240 11.05 -16.98 -1.93
C GLN A 240 10.45 -15.75 -1.22
N THR A 241 9.37 -15.17 -1.76
CA THR A 241 8.68 -14.01 -1.19
C THR A 241 7.75 -14.41 -0.04
N ARG A 242 7.40 -15.70 0.04
CA ARG A 242 6.51 -16.21 1.10
C ARG A 242 7.09 -15.94 2.48
N GLY A 243 6.32 -15.24 3.31
CA GLY A 243 6.70 -14.89 4.69
C GLY A 243 7.66 -13.71 4.82
N ARG A 244 8.09 -13.09 3.72
CA ARG A 244 8.85 -11.84 3.77
C ARG A 244 7.93 -10.67 4.10
N ASP A 245 8.46 -9.70 4.81
CA ASP A 245 7.76 -8.45 5.13
C ASP A 245 7.50 -7.61 3.87
N ALA A 246 6.33 -6.99 3.78
CA ALA A 246 5.93 -6.18 2.62
C ALA A 246 6.80 -4.92 2.45
N HIS A 247 7.33 -4.37 3.55
CA HIS A 247 8.24 -3.23 3.49
C HIS A 247 9.58 -3.65 2.88
N GLU A 248 10.16 -4.78 3.32
CA GLU A 248 11.41 -5.31 2.76
C GLU A 248 11.31 -5.56 1.27
N VAL A 249 10.19 -6.13 0.81
CA VAL A 249 9.95 -6.38 -0.63
C VAL A 249 9.79 -5.06 -1.39
N SER A 250 9.12 -4.09 -0.80
CA SER A 250 8.96 -2.74 -1.38
C SER A 250 10.29 -2.01 -1.53
N ASP A 251 11.18 -2.12 -0.53
CA ASP A 251 12.52 -1.53 -0.56
C ASP A 251 13.43 -2.23 -1.58
N GLU A 252 13.32 -3.56 -1.69
CA GLU A 252 14.05 -4.32 -2.70
C GLU A 252 13.64 -3.96 -4.12
N LEU A 253 12.36 -3.72 -4.36
CA LEU A 253 11.87 -3.22 -5.64
C LEU A 253 12.47 -1.85 -5.99
N ASP A 254 12.53 -0.91 -5.04
CA ASP A 254 13.18 0.38 -5.25
C ASP A 254 14.69 0.22 -5.52
N ALA A 255 15.34 -0.72 -4.83
CA ALA A 255 16.77 -1.00 -5.02
C ALA A 255 17.07 -1.70 -6.36
N SER A 256 16.22 -2.63 -6.82
CA SER A 256 16.38 -3.28 -8.13
C SER A 256 16.23 -2.27 -9.27
N HIS A 257 15.22 -1.38 -9.14
CA HIS A 257 15.04 -0.29 -10.10
C HIS A 257 16.27 0.64 -10.17
N ALA A 258 16.85 0.99 -9.04
CA ALA A 258 18.08 1.79 -9.03
C ALA A 258 19.24 1.05 -9.73
N ARG A 259 19.35 -0.28 -9.55
CA ARG A 259 20.40 -1.09 -10.22
C ARG A 259 20.22 -1.16 -11.73
N ILE A 260 18.98 -1.31 -12.24
CA ILE A 260 18.75 -1.35 -13.67
C ILE A 260 18.98 0.00 -14.32
N VAL A 261 18.58 1.09 -13.70
CA VAL A 261 18.85 2.47 -14.15
C VAL A 261 20.37 2.71 -14.23
N ASP A 262 21.13 2.30 -13.20
CA ASP A 262 22.59 2.42 -13.18
C ASP A 262 23.26 1.58 -14.28
N GLU A 263 22.78 0.36 -14.55
CA GLU A 263 23.37 -0.50 -15.57
C GLU A 263 23.04 0.00 -17.01
N ILE A 264 21.83 0.48 -17.26
CA ILE A 264 21.46 1.13 -18.54
C ILE A 264 22.34 2.36 -18.78
N GLY A 265 22.57 3.17 -17.73
CA GLY A 265 23.44 4.36 -17.79
C GLY A 265 24.89 4.08 -18.22
N LYS A 266 25.34 2.82 -18.17
CA LYS A 266 26.70 2.40 -18.57
C LYS A 266 26.79 1.89 -20.01
N LEU A 267 25.65 1.68 -20.70
CA LEU A 267 25.63 1.18 -22.07
C LEU A 267 26.08 2.27 -23.06
N THR A 268 26.82 1.83 -24.10
CA THR A 268 27.11 2.68 -25.25
C THR A 268 26.01 2.56 -26.32
N PRO A 269 25.87 3.53 -27.26
CA PRO A 269 24.90 3.41 -28.35
C PRO A 269 25.11 2.13 -29.19
N GLU A 270 26.36 1.69 -29.40
CA GLU A 270 26.67 0.49 -30.16
C GLU A 270 26.21 -0.77 -29.40
N GLN A 271 26.27 -0.78 -28.05
CA GLN A 271 25.79 -1.90 -27.22
C GLN A 271 24.25 -1.92 -27.17
N ILE A 272 23.61 -0.77 -27.18
CA ILE A 272 22.14 -0.65 -27.19
C ILE A 272 21.59 -1.27 -28.47
N HIS A 273 22.22 -0.99 -29.61
CA HIS A 273 21.79 -1.49 -30.93
C HIS A 273 22.45 -2.81 -31.36
N ALA A 274 23.31 -3.41 -30.52
CA ALA A 274 23.93 -4.69 -30.82
C ALA A 274 22.88 -5.81 -30.89
N HIS A 275 23.16 -6.82 -31.74
CA HIS A 275 22.36 -8.04 -31.85
C HIS A 275 20.88 -7.77 -32.16
N ASP A 276 20.62 -6.93 -33.16
CA ASP A 276 19.27 -6.57 -33.62
C ASP A 276 18.42 -5.96 -32.47
N ASP A 277 18.94 -4.91 -31.84
CA ASP A 277 18.28 -4.17 -30.74
C ASP A 277 17.91 -5.03 -29.51
N TRP A 278 18.64 -6.13 -29.31
CA TRP A 278 18.36 -7.06 -28.22
C TRP A 278 18.31 -6.40 -26.83
N ALA A 279 19.20 -5.42 -26.56
CA ALA A 279 19.20 -4.70 -25.29
C ALA A 279 17.90 -3.90 -25.10
N ILE A 280 17.40 -3.25 -26.15
CA ILE A 280 16.13 -2.53 -26.15
C ILE A 280 14.99 -3.50 -25.83
N ALA A 281 14.93 -4.64 -26.50
CA ALA A 281 13.87 -5.64 -26.32
C ALA A 281 13.86 -6.24 -24.90
N VAL A 282 15.04 -6.55 -24.34
CA VAL A 282 15.11 -7.14 -23.00
C VAL A 282 14.80 -6.12 -21.91
N ILE A 283 15.20 -4.86 -22.08
CA ILE A 283 14.83 -3.76 -21.17
C ILE A 283 13.33 -3.53 -21.23
N ALA A 284 12.76 -3.39 -22.43
CA ALA A 284 11.32 -3.17 -22.61
C ALA A 284 10.48 -4.28 -21.93
N GLY A 285 10.78 -5.55 -22.20
CA GLY A 285 10.02 -6.69 -21.70
C GLY A 285 10.15 -6.92 -20.20
N ASN A 286 11.10 -6.27 -19.49
CA ASN A 286 11.31 -6.45 -18.06
C ASN A 286 11.24 -5.15 -17.25
N THR A 287 10.90 -4.02 -17.91
CA THR A 287 10.70 -2.71 -17.27
C THR A 287 9.44 -2.04 -17.80
N TYR A 288 9.53 -1.03 -18.65
CA TYR A 288 8.40 -0.20 -19.04
C TYR A 288 7.23 -0.96 -19.69
N GLY A 289 7.50 -1.98 -20.50
CA GLY A 289 6.47 -2.88 -21.04
C GLY A 289 5.86 -3.76 -19.95
N HIS A 290 6.71 -4.37 -19.12
CA HIS A 290 6.28 -5.26 -18.03
C HIS A 290 5.48 -4.52 -16.94
N TYR A 291 5.91 -3.31 -16.55
CA TYR A 291 5.12 -2.52 -15.59
C TYR A 291 3.72 -2.21 -16.10
N ALA A 292 3.60 -1.88 -17.39
CA ALA A 292 2.33 -1.57 -18.01
C ALA A 292 1.33 -2.75 -17.96
N GLU A 293 1.82 -3.99 -18.06
CA GLU A 293 1.00 -5.20 -17.94
C GLU A 293 0.27 -5.32 -16.60
N HIS A 294 0.85 -4.75 -15.54
CA HIS A 294 0.31 -4.84 -14.18
C HIS A 294 -0.47 -3.61 -13.71
N LEU A 295 -0.37 -2.48 -14.42
CA LEU A 295 -0.95 -1.21 -13.96
C LEU A 295 -2.46 -1.26 -13.78
N ASP A 296 -3.21 -1.89 -14.69
CA ASP A 296 -4.66 -1.94 -14.61
C ASP A 296 -5.15 -2.68 -13.37
N GLU A 297 -4.51 -3.81 -13.06
CA GLU A 297 -4.83 -4.60 -11.89
C GLU A 297 -4.49 -3.86 -10.59
N ILE A 298 -3.33 -3.20 -10.55
CA ILE A 298 -2.91 -2.38 -9.41
C ILE A 298 -3.89 -1.23 -9.20
N PHE A 299 -4.20 -0.44 -10.24
CA PHE A 299 -5.11 0.70 -10.12
C PHE A 299 -6.57 0.29 -9.89
N ALA A 300 -6.97 -0.92 -10.30
CA ALA A 300 -8.30 -1.46 -9.96
C ALA A 300 -8.44 -1.73 -8.45
N ALA A 301 -7.36 -2.09 -7.78
CA ALA A 301 -7.33 -2.37 -6.34
C ALA A 301 -7.20 -1.11 -5.46
N VAL A 302 -6.81 0.04 -6.03
CA VAL A 302 -6.76 1.31 -5.28
C VAL A 302 -8.17 1.74 -4.90
N PRO A 303 -8.44 2.09 -3.63
CA PRO A 303 -9.75 2.54 -3.20
C PRO A 303 -10.24 3.74 -4.03
N LYS A 304 -11.48 3.66 -4.54
CA LYS A 304 -12.10 4.73 -5.35
C LYS A 304 -13.22 5.44 -4.62
N ARG A 305 -13.86 4.78 -3.65
CA ARG A 305 -15.02 5.30 -2.91
C ARG A 305 -14.67 5.57 -1.44
N PRO A 306 -15.35 6.54 -0.81
CA PRO A 306 -15.14 6.85 0.60
C PRO A 306 -15.29 5.62 1.51
N ALA A 307 -16.26 4.75 1.26
CA ALA A 307 -16.47 3.55 2.05
C ALA A 307 -15.30 2.56 1.98
N GLU A 308 -14.69 2.38 0.80
CA GLU A 308 -13.52 1.53 0.59
C GLU A 308 -12.30 2.10 1.33
N LEU A 309 -12.04 3.40 1.16
CA LEU A 309 -10.94 4.09 1.81
C LEU A 309 -11.06 4.04 3.34
N LEU A 310 -12.28 4.28 3.89
CA LEU A 310 -12.58 4.10 5.32
C LEU A 310 -12.39 2.66 5.78
N GLY A 311 -12.65 1.68 4.92
CA GLY A 311 -12.35 0.26 5.15
C GLY A 311 -10.86 0.07 5.41
N LYS A 312 -10.01 0.49 4.47
CA LYS A 312 -8.54 0.41 4.58
C LYS A 312 -7.99 1.16 5.78
N MET A 313 -8.51 2.36 6.05
CA MET A 313 -8.13 3.11 7.26
C MET A 313 -8.42 2.34 8.55
N ARG A 314 -9.59 1.69 8.66
CA ARG A 314 -9.94 0.87 9.83
C ARG A 314 -9.05 -0.38 9.96
N GLU A 315 -8.72 -1.01 8.84
CA GLU A 315 -7.81 -2.17 8.79
C GLU A 315 -6.42 -1.81 9.32
N GLY A 316 -5.86 -0.68 8.90
CA GLY A 316 -4.56 -0.20 9.41
C GLY A 316 -4.61 0.29 10.85
N TRP A 317 -5.68 1.01 11.23
CA TRP A 317 -5.81 1.59 12.57
C TRP A 317 -6.00 0.57 13.69
N ARG A 318 -6.77 -0.50 13.46
CA ARG A 318 -7.10 -1.48 14.52
C ARG A 318 -5.86 -2.16 15.11
N PRO A 319 -4.93 -2.74 14.32
CA PRO A 319 -3.72 -3.36 14.87
C PRO A 319 -2.82 -2.31 15.52
N PHE A 320 -2.60 -1.15 14.89
CA PHE A 320 -1.78 -0.08 15.43
C PHE A 320 -2.30 0.41 16.79
N ARG A 321 -3.58 0.76 16.89
CA ARG A 321 -4.21 1.16 18.16
C ARG A 321 -4.10 0.09 19.22
N ARG A 322 -4.29 -1.19 18.84
CA ARG A 322 -4.14 -2.31 19.79
C ARG A 322 -2.71 -2.41 20.33
N ALA A 323 -1.73 -2.26 19.46
CA ALA A 323 -0.32 -2.30 19.85
C ALA A 323 0.02 -1.10 20.78
N VAL A 324 -0.40 0.12 20.45
CA VAL A 324 -0.24 1.31 21.30
C VAL A 324 -0.89 1.11 22.67
N ASN A 325 -2.13 0.64 22.71
CA ASN A 325 -2.83 0.39 23.97
C ASN A 325 -2.11 -0.65 24.84
N ARG A 326 -1.57 -1.72 24.23
CA ARG A 326 -0.83 -2.76 24.96
C ARG A 326 0.56 -2.30 25.41
N LEU A 327 1.15 -1.34 24.71
CA LEU A 327 2.42 -0.75 25.10
C LEU A 327 2.31 0.00 26.43
N GLY A 328 1.21 0.72 26.64
CA GLY A 328 0.97 1.55 27.83
C GLY A 328 1.69 2.88 27.82
N VAL A 329 1.18 3.85 28.57
CA VAL A 329 1.70 5.24 28.58
C VAL A 329 3.09 5.36 29.19
N SER A 330 3.42 4.52 30.17
CA SER A 330 4.74 4.53 30.84
C SER A 330 5.89 4.08 29.92
N ALA A 331 5.59 3.32 28.86
CA ALA A 331 6.59 2.91 27.90
C ALA A 331 6.85 3.92 26.79
N LEU A 332 6.04 4.97 26.69
CA LEU A 332 6.20 5.97 25.63
C LEU A 332 7.52 6.73 25.71
N SER A 333 8.20 6.73 26.86
CA SER A 333 9.56 7.25 27.03
C SER A 333 10.68 6.29 26.64
N ASP A 334 10.36 5.00 26.42
CA ASP A 334 11.35 4.00 25.98
C ASP A 334 11.72 4.29 24.50
N THR A 335 12.92 3.83 24.10
CA THR A 335 13.46 4.09 22.76
C THR A 335 13.07 2.97 21.79
N THR A 336 12.62 3.37 20.59
CA THR A 336 12.35 2.45 19.47
C THR A 336 13.66 1.93 18.84
N PRO A 337 13.62 0.85 18.06
CA PRO A 337 14.78 0.39 17.30
C PRO A 337 15.34 1.46 16.35
N SER A 338 14.50 2.34 15.81
CA SER A 338 14.90 3.47 14.94
C SER A 338 15.54 4.65 15.70
N GLY A 339 15.61 4.59 17.05
CA GLY A 339 16.28 5.57 17.90
C GLY A 339 15.39 6.73 18.40
N TRP A 340 14.12 6.75 18.07
CA TRP A 340 13.15 7.69 18.62
C TRP A 340 12.60 7.18 19.96
N THR A 341 11.95 8.04 20.74
CA THR A 341 11.05 7.53 21.78
C THR A 341 9.72 7.11 21.16
N TYR A 342 9.01 6.13 21.75
CA TYR A 342 7.65 5.82 21.29
C TYR A 342 6.73 7.04 21.32
N LYS A 343 6.91 7.94 22.28
CA LYS A 343 6.19 9.23 22.33
C LYS A 343 6.47 10.10 21.11
N ALA A 344 7.72 10.24 20.70
CA ALA A 344 8.10 11.01 19.52
C ALA A 344 7.53 10.37 18.24
N MET A 345 7.57 9.04 18.13
CA MET A 345 7.00 8.29 17.01
C MET A 345 5.46 8.49 16.92
N LEU A 346 4.72 8.39 18.03
CA LEU A 346 3.27 8.64 18.03
C LEU A 346 2.94 10.10 17.71
N SER A 347 3.75 11.06 18.20
CA SER A 347 3.64 12.47 17.83
C SER A 347 3.86 12.70 16.34
N HIS A 348 4.86 12.05 15.75
CA HIS A 348 5.15 12.07 14.32
C HIS A 348 3.97 11.54 13.49
N VAL A 349 3.40 10.40 13.87
CA VAL A 349 2.22 9.84 13.20
C VAL A 349 1.02 10.79 13.28
N ALA A 350 0.78 11.41 14.45
CA ALA A 350 -0.28 12.40 14.62
C ALA A 350 -0.06 13.64 13.75
N HIS A 351 1.18 14.14 13.68
CA HIS A 351 1.56 15.30 12.87
C HIS A 351 1.26 15.10 11.39
N TRP A 352 1.64 13.94 10.81
CA TRP A 352 1.37 13.67 9.41
C TRP A 352 -0.13 13.48 9.12
N MET A 353 -0.90 12.93 10.05
CA MET A 353 -2.38 12.91 9.91
C MET A 353 -2.98 14.33 9.98
N GLU A 354 -2.44 15.23 10.77
CA GLU A 354 -2.86 16.64 10.81
C GLU A 354 -2.47 17.37 9.53
N HIS A 355 -1.28 17.11 8.98
CA HIS A 355 -0.86 17.61 7.66
C HIS A 355 -1.81 17.12 6.56
N LEU A 356 -2.13 15.83 6.54
CA LEU A 356 -3.12 15.25 5.64
C LEU A 356 -4.45 16.00 5.73
N ALA A 357 -4.96 16.23 6.93
CA ALA A 357 -6.23 16.92 7.13
C ALA A 357 -6.21 18.35 6.56
N GLY A 358 -5.09 19.06 6.66
CA GLY A 358 -4.89 20.37 6.07
C GLY A 358 -4.82 20.38 4.54
N GLU A 359 -4.18 19.36 3.95
CA GLU A 359 -3.99 19.23 2.52
C GLU A 359 -5.16 18.59 1.78
N MET A 360 -6.03 17.86 2.47
CA MET A 360 -7.13 17.10 1.88
C MET A 360 -8.02 17.92 0.92
N PRO A 361 -8.43 19.18 1.24
CA PRO A 361 -9.22 19.99 0.33
C PRO A 361 -8.54 20.22 -1.03
N ASN A 362 -7.23 20.47 -1.03
CA ASN A 362 -6.46 20.65 -2.26
C ASN A 362 -6.40 19.36 -3.08
N ARG A 363 -6.18 18.22 -2.42
CA ARG A 363 -6.04 16.92 -3.10
C ARG A 363 -7.35 16.42 -3.69
N ILE A 364 -8.48 16.68 -3.04
CA ILE A 364 -9.82 16.38 -3.58
C ILE A 364 -10.06 17.11 -4.89
N GLU A 365 -9.60 18.36 -5.01
CA GLU A 365 -9.72 19.16 -6.23
C GLU A 365 -8.60 18.91 -7.25
N GLY A 366 -7.75 17.92 -7.03
CA GLY A 366 -6.65 17.58 -7.94
C GLY A 366 -5.45 18.54 -7.91
N ARG A 367 -5.42 19.47 -6.95
CA ARG A 367 -4.31 20.41 -6.81
C ARG A 367 -3.16 19.79 -6.01
N ARG A 368 -1.93 20.01 -6.48
CA ARG A 368 -0.70 19.64 -5.78
C ARG A 368 -0.09 20.89 -5.16
N GLY A 369 -0.02 20.95 -3.84
CA GLY A 369 0.83 21.92 -3.12
C GLY A 369 2.29 21.43 -3.02
N PRO A 370 3.22 22.30 -2.62
CA PRO A 370 4.57 21.87 -2.26
C PRO A 370 4.51 20.86 -1.11
N PHE A 371 5.26 19.77 -1.24
CA PHE A 371 5.40 18.82 -0.15
C PHE A 371 6.49 19.35 0.81
N PRO A 372 6.27 19.30 2.13
CA PRO A 372 7.25 19.80 3.09
C PRO A 372 8.55 18.97 3.08
N ASP A 373 9.63 19.55 3.57
CA ASP A 373 10.86 18.83 3.86
C ASP A 373 10.58 17.86 5.04
N VAL A 374 10.49 16.58 4.72
CA VAL A 374 10.12 15.51 5.65
C VAL A 374 11.08 15.44 6.83
N ASP A 375 12.38 15.54 6.60
CA ASP A 375 13.38 15.42 7.65
C ASP A 375 13.33 16.63 8.61
N ALA A 376 13.14 17.83 8.07
CA ALA A 376 12.97 19.04 8.86
C ALA A 376 11.68 19.00 9.70
N GLU A 377 10.57 18.53 9.12
CA GLU A 377 9.30 18.36 9.85
C GLU A 377 9.42 17.32 10.97
N ASN A 378 10.01 16.15 10.67
CA ASN A 378 10.23 15.08 11.63
C ASN A 378 11.11 15.55 12.80
N ALA A 379 12.19 16.29 12.53
CA ALA A 379 13.07 16.83 13.57
C ALA A 379 12.33 17.85 14.44
N ARG A 380 11.53 18.74 13.83
CA ARG A 380 10.71 19.75 14.55
C ARG A 380 9.68 19.09 15.45
N GLU A 381 8.95 18.08 14.94
CA GLU A 381 7.94 17.37 15.71
C GLU A 381 8.54 16.53 16.84
N THR A 382 9.70 15.92 16.60
CA THR A 382 10.44 15.21 17.66
C THR A 382 10.81 16.14 18.80
N GLU A 383 11.28 17.34 18.51
CA GLU A 383 11.60 18.35 19.55
C GLU A 383 10.34 18.81 20.29
N ALA A 384 9.26 19.13 19.54
CA ALA A 384 7.99 19.55 20.12
C ALA A 384 7.36 18.46 21.01
N SER A 385 7.55 17.19 20.70
CA SER A 385 7.03 16.06 21.48
C SER A 385 7.59 16.00 22.90
N LYS A 386 8.79 16.55 23.14
CA LYS A 386 9.43 16.53 24.47
C LYS A 386 8.61 17.27 25.54
N SER A 387 7.89 18.32 25.15
CA SER A 387 7.07 19.13 26.07
C SER A 387 5.68 18.57 26.34
N ARG A 388 5.23 17.56 25.57
CA ARG A 388 3.91 16.93 25.76
C ARG A 388 4.03 15.77 26.73
N SER A 389 2.99 15.56 27.54
CA SER A 389 2.84 14.34 28.31
C SER A 389 2.55 13.13 27.40
N ALA A 390 2.71 11.92 27.93
CA ALA A 390 2.36 10.69 27.23
C ALA A 390 0.86 10.63 26.89
N HIS A 391 0.02 11.08 27.82
CA HIS A 391 -1.44 11.11 27.65
C HIS A 391 -1.87 12.09 26.55
N GLU A 392 -1.39 13.33 26.57
CA GLU A 392 -1.65 14.33 25.53
C GLU A 392 -1.22 13.83 24.15
N THR A 393 -0.13 13.08 24.06
CA THR A 393 0.34 12.49 22.79
C THR A 393 -0.63 11.46 22.25
N VAL A 394 -1.14 10.55 23.10
CA VAL A 394 -2.11 9.53 22.71
C VAL A 394 -3.45 10.15 22.35
N GLU A 395 -3.92 11.14 23.12
CA GLU A 395 -5.15 11.88 22.81
C GLU A 395 -5.06 12.61 21.46
N ARG A 396 -3.94 13.30 21.20
CA ARG A 396 -3.68 13.98 19.93
C ARG A 396 -3.71 13.01 18.74
N LEU A 397 -3.07 11.84 18.89
CA LEU A 397 -3.08 10.79 17.88
C LEU A 397 -4.50 10.32 17.55
N HIS A 398 -5.30 10.06 18.59
CA HIS A 398 -6.70 9.63 18.39
C HIS A 398 -7.54 10.73 17.73
N ALA A 399 -7.35 11.99 18.14
CA ALA A 399 -8.04 13.15 17.56
C ALA A 399 -7.66 13.35 16.08
N ALA A 400 -6.37 13.25 15.74
CA ALA A 400 -5.88 13.37 14.38
C ALA A 400 -6.47 12.26 13.47
N TYR A 401 -6.44 11.01 13.92
CA TYR A 401 -7.06 9.90 13.18
C TYR A 401 -8.58 10.12 12.98
N LYS A 402 -9.30 10.50 14.05
CA LYS A 402 -10.73 10.78 13.96
C LYS A 402 -11.04 11.89 12.96
N ASN A 403 -10.26 12.95 12.95
CA ASN A 403 -10.43 14.07 12.03
C ASN A 403 -10.30 13.61 10.57
N VAL A 404 -9.30 12.78 10.25
CA VAL A 404 -9.15 12.20 8.90
C VAL A 404 -10.35 11.32 8.53
N VAL A 405 -10.83 10.48 9.46
CA VAL A 405 -12.03 9.65 9.25
C VAL A 405 -13.24 10.52 8.94
N ASP A 406 -13.46 11.60 9.71
CA ASP A 406 -14.59 12.51 9.52
C ASP A 406 -14.51 13.22 8.15
N LEU A 407 -13.32 13.65 7.72
CA LEU A 407 -13.08 14.26 6.41
C LEU A 407 -13.39 13.30 5.26
N VAL A 408 -12.92 12.05 5.34
CA VAL A 408 -13.20 11.03 4.30
C VAL A 408 -14.69 10.66 4.29
N ALA A 409 -15.32 10.54 5.47
CA ALA A 409 -16.75 10.21 5.58
C ALA A 409 -17.66 11.33 5.05
N ALA A 410 -17.20 12.57 5.02
CA ALA A 410 -17.94 13.70 4.48
C ALA A 410 -17.91 13.79 2.94
N LEU A 411 -17.08 12.98 2.27
CA LEU A 411 -17.00 12.97 0.80
C LEU A 411 -18.26 12.36 0.18
N PRO A 412 -18.67 12.81 -1.03
CA PRO A 412 -19.81 12.25 -1.73
C PRO A 412 -19.66 10.73 -1.97
N ALA A 413 -20.62 9.94 -1.49
CA ALA A 413 -20.55 8.47 -1.54
C ALA A 413 -20.67 7.89 -2.97
N ASP A 414 -21.27 8.66 -3.88
CA ASP A 414 -21.58 8.28 -5.26
C ASP A 414 -20.52 8.70 -6.28
N ARG A 415 -19.46 9.36 -5.84
CA ARG A 415 -18.37 9.84 -6.71
C ARG A 415 -17.04 9.20 -6.35
N ASP A 416 -16.20 9.02 -7.36
CA ASP A 416 -14.82 8.60 -7.16
C ASP A 416 -14.03 9.71 -6.48
N ILE A 417 -13.23 9.30 -5.51
CA ILE A 417 -12.28 10.20 -4.83
C ILE A 417 -11.13 10.49 -5.80
N ASN A 418 -10.69 11.74 -5.84
CA ASN A 418 -9.50 12.08 -6.61
C ASN A 418 -8.31 11.23 -6.14
N PHE A 419 -7.58 10.65 -7.08
CA PHE A 419 -6.45 9.78 -6.82
C PHE A 419 -5.38 10.43 -5.92
N LEU A 420 -5.16 11.75 -6.03
CA LEU A 420 -4.22 12.47 -5.17
C LEU A 420 -4.66 12.48 -3.70
N ALA A 421 -5.96 12.52 -3.44
CA ALA A 421 -6.51 12.44 -2.08
C ALA A 421 -6.38 11.02 -1.52
N VAL A 422 -6.70 9.99 -2.31
CA VAL A 422 -6.50 8.59 -1.92
C VAL A 422 -5.04 8.34 -1.55
N ARG A 423 -4.12 8.78 -2.40
CA ARG A 423 -2.69 8.62 -2.18
C ARG A 423 -2.18 9.33 -0.92
N LEU A 424 -2.70 10.52 -0.63
CA LEU A 424 -2.36 11.24 0.59
C LEU A 424 -2.81 10.46 1.83
N VAL A 425 -4.05 9.97 1.83
CA VAL A 425 -4.59 9.13 2.93
C VAL A 425 -3.80 7.83 3.08
N THR A 426 -3.41 7.20 1.97
CA THR A 426 -2.56 6.01 2.03
C THR A 426 -1.21 6.31 2.67
N GLY A 427 -0.53 7.35 2.21
CA GLY A 427 0.84 7.67 2.64
C GLY A 427 0.94 8.22 4.06
N GLU A 428 -0.07 8.96 4.54
CA GLU A 428 -0.02 9.65 5.83
C GLU A 428 -0.98 9.09 6.89
N ALA A 429 -1.83 8.11 6.51
CA ALA A 429 -2.70 7.40 7.44
C ALA A 429 -2.41 5.88 7.43
N TYR A 430 -3.22 5.04 6.78
CA TYR A 430 -3.17 3.59 7.00
C TYR A 430 -1.86 2.93 6.54
N GLY A 431 -1.24 3.39 5.48
CA GLY A 431 0.09 2.90 5.06
C GLY A 431 1.19 3.33 6.02
N HIS A 432 1.11 4.57 6.54
CA HIS A 432 2.04 5.08 7.54
C HIS A 432 1.95 4.33 8.88
N LEU A 433 0.73 4.01 9.32
CA LEU A 433 0.52 3.19 10.52
C LEU A 433 1.19 1.81 10.40
N ALA A 434 1.14 1.21 9.21
CA ALA A 434 1.75 -0.08 8.96
C ALA A 434 3.29 -0.06 9.06
N LEU A 435 3.94 1.07 8.76
CA LEU A 435 5.38 1.23 8.94
C LEU A 435 5.80 1.13 10.40
N HIS A 436 4.97 1.64 11.32
CA HIS A 436 5.33 1.76 12.73
C HIS A 436 4.74 0.68 13.64
N VAL A 437 3.72 -0.07 13.21
CA VAL A 437 3.09 -1.08 14.05
C VAL A 437 4.08 -2.18 14.47
N GLY A 438 4.96 -2.59 13.56
CA GLY A 438 5.98 -3.60 13.82
C GLY A 438 6.97 -3.20 14.92
N GLU A 439 7.40 -1.93 14.95
CA GLU A 439 8.29 -1.42 16.02
C GLU A 439 7.61 -1.46 17.39
N ILE A 440 6.32 -1.14 17.46
CA ILE A 440 5.55 -1.22 18.70
C ILE A 440 5.37 -2.67 19.13
N GLU A 441 5.01 -3.56 18.22
CA GLU A 441 4.80 -4.98 18.52
C GLU A 441 6.08 -5.68 18.99
N GLN A 442 7.24 -5.28 18.49
CA GLN A 442 8.54 -5.78 18.96
C GLN A 442 8.82 -5.40 20.43
N ALA A 443 8.29 -4.27 20.92
CA ALA A 443 8.43 -3.83 22.29
C ALA A 443 7.46 -4.52 23.27
N LEU A 444 6.45 -5.21 22.77
CA LEU A 444 5.48 -5.90 23.62
C LEU A 444 6.10 -7.16 24.22
N PRO A 445 5.88 -7.44 25.52
CA PRO A 445 6.33 -8.67 26.12
C PRO A 445 5.72 -9.90 25.41
N ARG A 446 6.55 -10.91 25.14
CA ARG A 446 6.13 -12.18 24.53
C ARG A 446 6.28 -13.37 25.45
N THR A 447 7.24 -13.33 26.37
CA THR A 447 7.54 -14.41 27.31
C THR A 447 7.05 -14.09 28.72
N ALA A 448 6.84 -15.10 29.54
CA ALA A 448 6.48 -14.93 30.94
C ALA A 448 7.50 -14.09 31.72
N ALA A 449 8.80 -14.24 31.41
CA ALA A 449 9.87 -13.45 32.00
C ALA A 449 9.75 -11.96 31.61
N ALA A 450 9.55 -11.66 30.32
CA ALA A 450 9.37 -10.29 29.84
C ALA A 450 8.12 -9.61 30.43
N TYR A 451 7.03 -10.35 30.61
CA TYR A 451 5.85 -9.85 31.33
C TYR A 451 6.15 -9.57 32.80
N ALA A 452 6.86 -10.48 33.49
CA ALA A 452 7.23 -10.27 34.88
C ALA A 452 8.11 -9.03 35.05
N ASP A 453 9.10 -8.82 34.18
CA ASP A 453 9.96 -7.63 34.17
C ASP A 453 9.17 -6.33 33.94
N ARG A 454 8.22 -6.36 33.00
CA ARG A 454 7.35 -5.23 32.72
C ARG A 454 6.44 -4.89 33.90
N ILE A 455 5.81 -5.91 34.48
CA ILE A 455 4.99 -5.80 35.67
C ILE A 455 5.81 -5.23 36.84
N GLU A 456 7.00 -5.75 37.09
CA GLU A 456 7.88 -5.27 38.16
C GLU A 456 8.34 -3.81 37.95
N LYS A 457 8.63 -3.41 36.69
CA LYS A 457 9.01 -2.04 36.33
C LYS A 457 7.91 -1.05 36.74
N ILE A 458 6.65 -1.37 36.49
CA ILE A 458 5.49 -0.48 36.79
C ILE A 458 5.01 -0.63 38.24
N TRP A 459 5.15 -1.82 38.81
CA TRP A 459 4.80 -2.07 40.20
C TRP A 459 5.59 -1.19 41.19
N LYS A 460 6.90 -1.05 40.97
CA LYS A 460 7.79 -0.31 41.89
C LYS A 460 7.29 1.13 42.17
N PRO A 461 7.06 1.99 41.16
CA PRO A 461 6.53 3.33 41.39
C PRO A 461 5.08 3.32 41.91
N PHE A 462 4.20 2.46 41.38
CA PHE A 462 2.83 2.31 41.85
C PHE A 462 2.79 1.98 43.35
N ARG A 463 3.57 1.00 43.78
CA ARG A 463 3.64 0.58 45.17
C ARG A 463 4.26 1.66 46.07
N ALA A 464 5.24 2.41 45.59
CA ALA A 464 5.85 3.52 46.30
C ALA A 464 4.83 4.63 46.58
N ALA A 465 4.05 5.03 45.57
CA ALA A 465 3.02 6.05 45.72
C ALA A 465 1.94 5.66 46.75
N ILE A 466 1.52 4.39 46.76
CA ILE A 466 0.62 3.88 47.81
C ILE A 466 1.25 4.00 49.21
N ARG A 467 2.54 3.64 49.33
CA ARG A 467 3.25 3.68 50.62
C ARG A 467 3.42 5.09 51.15
N GLU A 468 3.67 6.08 50.29
CA GLU A 468 3.82 7.49 50.67
C GLU A 468 2.56 8.07 51.28
N ARG A 469 1.38 7.58 50.93
CA ARG A 469 0.10 8.00 51.53
C ARG A 469 0.00 7.66 53.03
N GLY A 470 0.62 6.61 53.48
CA GLY A 470 0.56 6.16 54.84
C GLY A 470 -0.85 5.76 55.26
N ARG A 471 -1.00 5.33 56.52
CA ARG A 471 -2.29 4.82 57.06
C ARG A 471 -3.44 5.85 57.00
N ILE A 472 -3.16 7.12 57.26
CA ILE A 472 -4.17 8.17 57.27
C ILE A 472 -4.59 8.50 55.83
N GLY A 473 -3.64 8.71 54.95
CA GLY A 473 -3.92 9.06 53.56
C GLY A 473 -4.65 7.95 52.79
N LEU A 474 -4.48 6.70 53.15
CA LEU A 474 -5.27 5.58 52.56
C LEU A 474 -6.77 5.68 52.87
N GLY A 475 -7.17 6.39 53.90
CA GLY A 475 -8.57 6.69 54.21
C GLY A 475 -9.15 7.88 53.44
N GLU A 476 -8.30 8.71 52.82
CA GLU A 476 -8.75 9.84 52.04
C GLU A 476 -9.41 9.41 50.71
N ARG A 477 -10.28 10.29 50.19
CA ARG A 477 -11.02 9.98 48.95
C ARG A 477 -10.27 10.41 47.71
N THR A 478 -10.32 9.59 46.68
CA THR A 478 -9.89 9.93 45.34
C THR A 478 -10.94 10.79 44.62
N SER A 479 -10.61 11.30 43.45
CA SER A 479 -11.53 12.04 42.58
C SER A 479 -12.73 11.21 42.12
N SER A 480 -12.56 9.90 42.03
CA SER A 480 -13.63 8.94 41.68
C SER A 480 -14.59 8.65 42.83
N GLY A 481 -14.29 9.14 44.05
CA GLY A 481 -15.13 8.96 45.26
C GLY A 481 -14.79 7.74 46.11
N TRP A 482 -13.92 6.86 45.66
CA TRP A 482 -13.35 5.76 46.46
C TRP A 482 -12.33 6.30 47.45
N SER A 483 -12.09 5.55 48.55
CA SER A 483 -10.87 5.81 49.32
C SER A 483 -9.64 5.22 48.61
N TYR A 484 -8.45 5.68 48.95
CA TYR A 484 -7.23 5.04 48.43
C TYR A 484 -7.09 3.60 48.90
N LYS A 485 -7.67 3.22 50.05
CA LYS A 485 -7.79 1.81 50.47
C LYS A 485 -8.65 1.01 49.49
N ASP A 486 -9.77 1.59 49.05
CA ASP A 486 -10.67 0.93 48.07
C ASP A 486 -9.97 0.78 46.70
N LEU A 487 -9.17 1.74 46.29
CA LEU A 487 -8.33 1.64 45.09
C LEU A 487 -7.30 0.52 45.23
N VAL A 488 -6.68 0.36 46.39
CA VAL A 488 -5.73 -0.75 46.66
C VAL A 488 -6.47 -2.10 46.63
N ALA A 489 -7.66 -2.20 47.21
CA ALA A 489 -8.49 -3.42 47.18
C ALA A 489 -8.93 -3.79 45.75
N HIS A 490 -9.31 -2.79 44.96
CA HIS A 490 -9.64 -2.92 43.55
C HIS A 490 -8.47 -3.46 42.73
N ALA A 491 -7.28 -2.85 42.87
CA ALA A 491 -6.07 -3.30 42.18
C ALA A 491 -5.66 -4.74 42.59
N ALA A 492 -5.78 -5.09 43.89
CA ALA A 492 -5.54 -6.43 44.36
C ALA A 492 -6.54 -7.45 43.76
N GLY A 493 -7.80 -7.07 43.63
CA GLY A 493 -8.83 -7.91 43.02
C GLY A 493 -8.54 -8.29 41.57
N TRP A 494 -8.10 -7.31 40.74
CA TRP A 494 -7.73 -7.61 39.35
C TRP A 494 -6.47 -8.45 39.24
N MET A 495 -5.47 -8.25 40.09
CA MET A 495 -4.30 -9.14 40.14
C MET A 495 -4.70 -10.58 40.58
N GLU A 496 -5.61 -10.74 41.52
CA GLU A 496 -6.13 -12.06 41.92
C GLU A 496 -6.87 -12.73 40.76
N GLN A 497 -7.59 -11.98 39.95
CA GLN A 497 -8.19 -12.48 38.71
C GLN A 497 -7.11 -13.01 37.75
N ALA A 498 -6.01 -12.25 37.54
CA ALA A 498 -4.89 -12.69 36.70
C ALA A 498 -4.27 -13.99 37.23
N VAL A 499 -4.00 -14.08 38.55
CA VAL A 499 -3.46 -15.28 39.20
C VAL A 499 -4.37 -16.48 38.95
N ARG A 500 -5.67 -16.32 39.19
CA ARG A 500 -6.65 -17.38 38.99
C ARG A 500 -6.69 -17.87 37.55
N GLU A 501 -6.71 -16.95 36.57
CA GLU A 501 -6.74 -17.34 35.16
C GLU A 501 -5.48 -18.10 34.74
N ILE A 502 -4.30 -17.70 35.24
CA ILE A 502 -3.05 -18.41 35.00
C ILE A 502 -3.04 -19.79 35.65
N GLU A 503 -3.46 -19.90 36.94
CA GLU A 503 -3.44 -21.15 37.71
C GLU A 503 -4.47 -22.18 37.21
N THR A 504 -5.67 -21.72 36.80
CA THR A 504 -6.75 -22.61 36.33
C THR A 504 -6.77 -22.84 34.83
N ASN A 505 -6.06 -22.02 34.07
CA ASN A 505 -6.14 -21.95 32.59
C ASN A 505 -7.57 -21.64 32.08
N GLU A 506 -8.41 -21.00 32.91
CA GLU A 506 -9.77 -20.57 32.58
C GLU A 506 -9.81 -19.05 32.42
N PHE A 507 -9.91 -18.58 31.20
CA PHE A 507 -9.87 -17.14 30.86
C PHE A 507 -11.29 -16.60 30.68
N ARG A 508 -11.60 -15.53 31.38
CA ARG A 508 -12.85 -14.83 31.20
C ARG A 508 -12.75 -13.87 30.03
N THR A 509 -13.50 -14.13 28.97
CA THR A 509 -13.64 -13.26 27.80
C THR A 509 -14.95 -12.47 27.86
N GLY A 510 -15.04 -11.36 27.13
CA GLY A 510 -16.29 -10.59 26.97
C GLY A 510 -16.71 -9.83 28.22
N TRP A 511 -15.77 -9.20 28.92
CA TRP A 511 -16.10 -8.26 29.99
C TRP A 511 -16.95 -7.10 29.45
N THR A 512 -18.22 -7.01 29.92
CA THR A 512 -19.05 -5.83 29.67
C THR A 512 -18.77 -4.77 30.74
N SER A 513 -19.13 -3.51 30.46
CA SER A 513 -18.97 -2.42 31.43
C SER A 513 -19.69 -2.72 32.75
N GLU A 514 -20.88 -3.32 32.69
CA GLU A 514 -21.64 -3.73 33.90
C GLU A 514 -20.91 -4.80 34.68
N ALA A 515 -20.33 -5.80 33.98
CA ALA A 515 -19.61 -6.91 34.66
C ALA A 515 -18.30 -6.40 35.29
N ILE A 516 -17.62 -5.43 34.66
CA ILE A 516 -16.45 -4.77 35.23
C ILE A 516 -16.86 -3.99 36.48
N GLN A 517 -17.92 -3.19 36.43
CA GLN A 517 -18.39 -2.40 37.56
C GLN A 517 -18.80 -3.31 38.73
N GLU A 518 -19.54 -4.39 38.45
CA GLU A 518 -19.92 -5.38 39.49
C GLU A 518 -18.69 -6.03 40.13
N TYR A 519 -17.67 -6.35 39.33
CA TYR A 519 -16.41 -6.92 39.83
C TYR A 519 -15.68 -5.93 40.73
N ASN A 520 -15.60 -4.65 40.32
CA ASN A 520 -14.99 -3.58 41.09
C ASN A 520 -15.67 -3.37 42.41
N ASP A 521 -17.01 -3.25 42.41
CA ASP A 521 -17.82 -3.10 43.62
C ASP A 521 -17.69 -4.27 44.57
N ARG A 522 -17.61 -5.48 44.05
CA ARG A 522 -17.41 -6.68 44.83
C ARG A 522 -16.04 -6.70 45.49
N SER A 523 -14.98 -6.35 44.75
CA SER A 523 -13.62 -6.30 45.28
C SER A 523 -13.52 -5.32 46.44
N VAL A 524 -14.13 -4.13 46.32
CA VAL A 524 -14.17 -3.13 47.40
C VAL A 524 -14.99 -3.60 48.59
N ARG A 525 -16.21 -4.12 48.37
CA ARG A 525 -17.10 -4.61 49.47
C ARG A 525 -16.48 -5.76 50.26
N THR A 526 -15.79 -6.70 49.60
CA THR A 526 -15.13 -7.83 50.25
C THR A 526 -14.07 -7.36 51.27
N HIS A 527 -13.45 -6.20 51.02
CA HIS A 527 -12.38 -5.65 51.84
C HIS A 527 -12.84 -4.46 52.72
N GLU A 528 -14.15 -4.22 52.86
CA GLU A 528 -14.69 -3.08 53.60
C GLU A 528 -14.17 -3.03 55.06
N LEU A 529 -14.13 -4.19 55.72
CA LEU A 529 -13.67 -4.30 57.10
C LEU A 529 -12.16 -4.53 57.28
N VAL A 530 -11.43 -4.65 56.18
CA VAL A 530 -9.97 -4.80 56.20
C VAL A 530 -9.33 -3.44 56.49
N GLY A 531 -8.44 -3.39 57.46
CA GLY A 531 -7.72 -2.15 57.81
C GLY A 531 -6.74 -1.74 56.66
N PRO A 532 -6.42 -0.43 56.57
CA PRO A 532 -5.56 0.07 55.46
C PRO A 532 -4.21 -0.64 55.33
N GLU A 533 -3.54 -0.91 56.45
CA GLU A 533 -2.23 -1.60 56.43
C GLU A 533 -2.36 -3.06 55.99
N ALA A 534 -3.38 -3.77 56.51
CA ALA A 534 -3.64 -5.14 56.10
C ALA A 534 -4.02 -5.27 54.62
N MET A 535 -4.71 -4.23 54.05
CA MET A 535 -5.02 -4.20 52.63
C MET A 535 -3.77 -4.05 51.77
N VAL A 536 -2.80 -3.25 52.23
CA VAL A 536 -1.51 -3.13 51.55
C VAL A 536 -0.70 -4.42 51.64
N ASP A 537 -0.71 -5.12 52.78
CA ASP A 537 -0.06 -6.42 52.92
C ASP A 537 -0.69 -7.49 52.01
N GLU A 538 -2.00 -7.43 51.83
CA GLU A 538 -2.72 -8.29 50.91
C GLU A 538 -2.35 -7.99 49.46
N LEU A 539 -2.32 -6.73 49.05
CA LEU A 539 -1.85 -6.29 47.73
C LEU A 539 -0.45 -6.85 47.43
N ASP A 540 0.50 -6.72 48.38
CA ASP A 540 1.86 -7.25 48.26
C ASP A 540 1.89 -8.78 48.17
N THR A 541 0.93 -9.45 48.81
CA THR A 541 0.83 -10.91 48.80
C THR A 541 0.33 -11.41 47.45
N VAL A 542 -0.72 -10.79 46.90
CA VAL A 542 -1.27 -11.12 45.60
C VAL A 542 -0.22 -10.84 44.49
N TYR A 543 0.50 -9.72 44.60
CA TYR A 543 1.60 -9.42 43.68
C TYR A 543 2.67 -10.52 43.66
N ARG A 544 3.11 -11.00 44.83
CA ARG A 544 4.07 -12.11 44.93
C ARG A 544 3.54 -13.41 44.31
N ARG A 545 2.25 -13.71 44.52
CA ARG A 545 1.59 -14.86 43.89
C ARG A 545 1.56 -14.72 42.37
N LEU A 546 1.23 -13.55 41.88
CA LEU A 546 1.21 -13.27 40.44
C LEU A 546 2.59 -13.52 39.78
N LEU A 547 3.66 -12.99 40.37
CA LEU A 547 5.02 -13.27 39.88
C LEU A 547 5.38 -14.75 39.99
N GLY A 548 4.93 -15.44 41.04
CA GLY A 548 5.10 -16.88 41.21
C GLY A 548 4.41 -17.68 40.12
N ALA A 549 3.15 -17.36 39.83
CA ALA A 549 2.36 -17.99 38.77
C ALA A 549 2.99 -17.77 37.37
N LEU A 550 3.45 -16.56 37.07
CA LEU A 550 4.14 -16.26 35.81
C LEU A 550 5.46 -17.03 35.67
N ARG A 551 6.27 -17.09 36.73
CA ARG A 551 7.53 -17.84 36.73
C ARG A 551 7.35 -19.35 36.64
N GLY A 552 6.14 -19.85 36.96
CA GLY A 552 5.77 -21.25 36.80
C GLY A 552 5.37 -21.65 35.38
N LEU A 553 5.15 -20.68 34.49
CA LEU A 553 4.80 -20.95 33.10
C LEU A 553 6.00 -21.51 32.31
N PRO A 554 5.75 -22.32 31.26
CA PRO A 554 6.81 -22.83 30.39
C PRO A 554 7.67 -21.72 29.78
N ALA A 555 8.95 -22.00 29.54
CA ALA A 555 9.81 -21.11 28.77
C ALA A 555 9.34 -21.06 27.31
N GLY A 556 9.28 -19.87 26.76
CA GLY A 556 8.79 -19.60 25.40
C GLY A 556 7.75 -18.48 25.38
N ASP A 557 7.08 -18.33 24.25
CA ASP A 557 6.01 -17.34 24.13
C ASP A 557 4.82 -17.71 25.01
N ILE A 558 4.27 -16.68 25.67
CA ILE A 558 3.12 -16.85 26.55
C ILE A 558 1.86 -17.14 25.74
N ASP A 559 0.92 -17.91 26.30
CA ASP A 559 -0.38 -18.14 25.68
C ASP A 559 -1.07 -16.82 25.33
N GLU A 560 -1.62 -16.72 24.12
CA GLU A 560 -2.26 -15.49 23.61
C GLU A 560 -3.39 -14.99 24.50
N ARG A 561 -4.10 -15.88 25.18
CA ARG A 561 -5.19 -15.54 26.12
C ARG A 561 -4.63 -14.82 27.35
N ILE A 562 -3.49 -15.28 27.88
CA ILE A 562 -2.78 -14.60 28.97
C ILE A 562 -2.28 -13.23 28.47
N ALA A 563 -1.65 -13.21 27.30
CA ALA A 563 -1.16 -11.98 26.69
C ALA A 563 -2.26 -10.94 26.42
N ALA A 564 -3.49 -11.40 26.17
CA ALA A 564 -4.65 -10.54 25.93
C ALA A 564 -5.24 -9.93 27.23
N THR A 565 -5.16 -10.60 28.37
CA THR A 565 -5.82 -10.19 29.62
C THR A 565 -4.86 -9.63 30.66
N LEU A 566 -3.70 -10.24 30.82
CA LEU A 566 -2.73 -9.90 31.86
C LEU A 566 -2.33 -8.41 31.92
N PRO A 567 -2.06 -7.72 30.81
CA PRO A 567 -1.74 -6.29 30.83
C PRO A 567 -2.83 -5.45 31.48
N TYR A 568 -4.10 -5.74 31.16
CA TYR A 568 -5.28 -5.01 31.65
C TYR A 568 -5.65 -5.33 33.11
N TYR A 569 -5.13 -6.42 33.68
CA TYR A 569 -5.29 -6.76 35.10
C TYR A 569 -4.10 -6.30 35.95
N THR A 570 -3.04 -5.79 35.30
CA THR A 570 -1.78 -5.43 35.93
C THR A 570 -1.31 -4.04 35.52
N TYR A 571 -0.22 -3.94 34.80
CA TYR A 571 0.50 -2.67 34.60
C TYR A 571 -0.31 -1.61 33.85
N LEU A 572 -1.15 -1.94 32.87
CA LEU A 572 -2.02 -0.95 32.21
C LEU A 572 -3.10 -0.43 33.18
N HIS A 573 -3.68 -1.33 33.95
CA HIS A 573 -4.66 -0.97 34.96
C HIS A 573 -4.07 -0.05 36.07
N TRP A 574 -2.84 -0.31 36.50
CA TRP A 574 -2.20 0.57 37.48
C TRP A 574 -1.88 1.95 36.89
N GLU A 575 -1.49 2.01 35.61
CA GLU A 575 -1.27 3.27 34.91
C GLU A 575 -2.52 4.16 34.89
N GLU A 576 -3.71 3.59 34.79
CA GLU A 576 -4.99 4.33 34.85
C GLU A 576 -5.17 5.07 36.21
N HIS A 577 -4.56 4.56 37.27
CA HIS A 577 -4.62 5.17 38.61
C HIS A 577 -3.46 6.10 38.94
N PHE A 578 -2.50 6.29 38.06
CA PHE A 578 -1.33 7.15 38.33
C PHE A 578 -1.72 8.59 38.63
N ALA A 579 -2.66 9.15 37.91
CA ALA A 579 -3.14 10.51 38.13
C ALA A 579 -3.78 10.67 39.53
N GLU A 580 -4.60 9.71 39.96
CA GLU A 580 -5.21 9.69 41.31
C GLU A 580 -4.15 9.57 42.41
N LEU A 581 -3.07 8.85 42.14
CA LEU A 581 -1.94 8.69 43.06
C LEU A 581 -0.97 9.90 43.03
N GLY A 582 -1.21 10.90 42.17
CA GLY A 582 -0.34 12.07 42.03
C GLY A 582 0.97 11.78 41.32
N MET A 583 1.01 10.72 40.54
CA MET A 583 2.17 10.32 39.75
C MET A 583 2.16 11.01 38.38
N PRO A 584 3.30 11.48 37.86
CA PRO A 584 3.39 12.03 36.51
C PRO A 584 3.19 10.91 35.47
N LEU A 585 2.40 11.19 34.43
CA LEU A 585 2.18 10.34 33.25
C LEU A 585 3.03 10.83 32.07
#